data_b6e3f7f129a3a9b52dff8eb1dc2d9dfb
#
_entry.id   b6e3f7f129a3a9b52dff8eb1dc2d9dfb
#
_cell.length_a   1.000
_cell.length_b   1.000
_cell.length_c   1.000
_cell.angle_alpha   90.00
_cell.angle_beta   90.00
_cell.angle_gamma   90.00
#
_symmetry.space_group_name_H-M   'P 1'
#
loop_
_entity.id
_entity.type
_entity.pdbx_description
1 polymer ?
#
loop_
_entity_poly.entity_id
_entity_poly.type
_entity_poly.pdbx_seq_one_letter_code
_entity_poly.pdbx_strand_id
1 'polypeptide(L)'
;MIRLLLVAGVLAGCARPSPGEGGEPAAAPGDTLRGLLEVAGAEPATQVVLRAPGGGADTPLLGDTPLLRRLSGLEVMVSGARATDGFRVERVAVRSADGVPATDGVLARDGARDVLVTADGRRVPLGPLPEGLRGRVGARVWLVGPLDRTAQSYGIITP
;
A
#
# COMPACT_ATOMS: atom_id res chain seq x y z
N MET A 1 58.29 53.94 24.53
CA MET A 1 57.89 53.14 23.32
C MET A 1 56.58 52.42 23.64
N ILE A 2 55.46 53.00 23.24
CA ILE A 2 54.11 52.53 23.55
C ILE A 2 53.58 51.91 22.27
N ARG A 3 53.26 50.59 22.29
CA ARG A 3 52.59 49.90 21.20
C ARG A 3 51.07 49.83 21.44
N LEU A 4 50.35 50.53 20.62
CA LEU A 4 48.91 50.59 20.60
C LEU A 4 48.42 49.34 19.89
N LEU A 5 47.62 48.47 20.55
CA LEU A 5 46.96 47.31 19.98
C LEU A 5 45.53 47.71 19.62
N LEU A 6 45.24 47.70 18.31
CA LEU A 6 43.91 47.90 17.75
C LEU A 6 43.17 46.58 17.82
N VAL A 7 42.07 46.49 18.55
CA VAL A 7 41.16 45.35 18.56
C VAL A 7 40.06 45.63 17.55
N ALA A 8 40.04 44.87 16.47
CA ALA A 8 38.96 44.90 15.49
C ALA A 8 37.81 43.98 15.96
N GLY A 9 36.67 44.56 16.28
CA GLY A 9 35.45 43.85 16.62
C GLY A 9 34.78 43.28 15.35
N VAL A 10 34.65 41.96 15.29
CA VAL A 10 33.87 41.27 14.27
C VAL A 10 32.40 41.17 14.74
N LEU A 11 31.53 41.95 14.13
CA LEU A 11 30.08 41.82 14.28
C LEU A 11 29.59 40.57 13.53
N ALA A 12 29.36 39.48 14.26
CA ALA A 12 28.68 38.30 13.72
C ALA A 12 27.19 38.63 13.57
N GLY A 13 26.75 38.87 12.35
CA GLY A 13 25.35 38.98 11.98
C GLY A 13 24.63 37.63 12.10
N CYS A 14 23.77 37.49 13.09
CA CYS A 14 22.82 36.38 13.15
C CYS A 14 21.80 36.51 12.03
N ALA A 15 22.01 35.80 10.91
CA ALA A 15 20.98 35.59 9.92
C ALA A 15 19.89 34.69 10.54
N ARG A 16 18.69 35.26 10.77
CA ARG A 16 17.50 34.49 11.09
C ARG A 16 17.14 33.63 9.86
N PRO A 17 16.96 32.29 10.00
CA PRO A 17 16.37 31.53 8.94
C PRO A 17 14.90 31.97 8.76
N SER A 18 14.55 32.38 7.55
CA SER A 18 13.17 32.63 7.15
C SER A 18 12.34 31.37 7.37
N PRO A 19 11.09 31.47 7.87
CA PRO A 19 10.16 30.34 7.83
C PRO A 19 9.78 30.12 6.36
N GLY A 20 10.57 29.29 5.68
CA GLY A 20 10.31 28.83 4.35
C GLY A 20 9.36 27.64 4.38
N GLU A 21 8.27 27.82 3.65
CA GLU A 21 7.46 26.84 2.97
C GLU A 21 7.05 25.61 3.76
N GLY A 22 5.76 25.59 4.07
CA GLY A 22 5.02 24.45 4.58
C GLY A 22 5.18 23.24 3.68
N GLY A 23 6.24 22.47 3.91
CA GLY A 23 6.27 21.08 3.54
C GLY A 23 5.19 20.41 4.35
N GLU A 24 4.14 19.96 3.67
CA GLU A 24 3.14 19.06 4.23
C GLU A 24 3.89 17.92 4.93
N PRO A 25 3.67 17.69 6.24
CA PRO A 25 4.41 16.64 6.94
C PRO A 25 4.15 15.35 6.20
N ALA A 26 5.20 14.74 5.67
CA ALA A 26 5.13 13.40 5.12
C ALA A 26 4.42 12.54 6.16
N ALA A 27 3.22 12.03 5.81
CA ALA A 27 2.42 11.24 6.72
C ALA A 27 3.33 10.17 7.32
N ALA A 28 3.40 10.11 8.64
CA ALA A 28 4.14 9.08 9.34
C ALA A 28 3.71 7.73 8.77
N PRO A 29 4.63 6.76 8.59
CA PRO A 29 4.25 5.43 8.11
C PRO A 29 3.15 4.91 9.03
N GLY A 30 1.95 4.76 8.48
CA GLY A 30 0.80 4.24 9.22
C GLY A 30 1.07 2.84 9.73
N ASP A 31 0.38 2.42 10.76
CA ASP A 31 0.41 1.03 11.23
C ASP A 31 0.13 0.07 10.06
N THR A 32 0.75 -1.09 10.10
CA THR A 32 0.54 -2.14 9.09
C THR A 32 0.08 -3.42 9.79
N LEU A 33 -1.01 -4.01 9.31
CA LEU A 33 -1.52 -5.30 9.76
C LEU A 33 -1.52 -6.29 8.60
N ARG A 34 -1.33 -7.57 8.93
CA ARG A 34 -1.42 -8.68 7.98
C ARG A 34 -2.39 -9.74 8.49
N GLY A 35 -3.19 -10.30 7.60
CA GLY A 35 -4.12 -11.37 7.97
C GLY A 35 -5.03 -11.79 6.83
N LEU A 36 -5.87 -12.77 7.13
CA LEU A 36 -6.95 -13.22 6.25
C LEU A 36 -8.12 -12.23 6.37
N LEU A 37 -8.61 -11.78 5.23
CA LEU A 37 -9.73 -10.87 5.18
C LEU A 37 -11.03 -11.67 5.11
N GLU A 38 -11.95 -11.42 6.05
CA GLU A 38 -13.21 -12.13 6.13
C GLU A 38 -14.40 -11.18 6.35
N VAL A 39 -15.59 -11.65 5.99
CA VAL A 39 -16.85 -10.99 6.34
C VAL A 39 -17.43 -11.72 7.53
N ALA A 40 -17.54 -11.04 8.66
CA ALA A 40 -18.07 -11.58 9.92
C ALA A 40 -19.43 -10.98 10.26
N GLY A 41 -20.23 -11.72 11.05
CA GLY A 41 -21.57 -11.32 11.46
C GLY A 41 -22.66 -11.92 10.60
N ALA A 42 -23.91 -11.61 10.95
CA ALA A 42 -25.10 -12.03 10.22
C ALA A 42 -25.81 -10.79 9.66
N GLU A 43 -26.45 -10.94 8.50
CA GLU A 43 -27.25 -9.86 7.92
C GLU A 43 -28.33 -9.36 8.92
N PRO A 44 -28.55 -8.04 9.03
CA PRO A 44 -27.91 -6.96 8.25
C PRO A 44 -26.59 -6.42 8.84
N ALA A 45 -26.10 -6.98 9.94
CA ALA A 45 -24.96 -6.44 10.70
C ALA A 45 -23.64 -7.12 10.34
N THR A 46 -23.33 -7.26 9.05
CA THR A 46 -22.04 -7.80 8.61
C THR A 46 -20.95 -6.73 8.61
N GLN A 47 -19.74 -7.11 9.03
CA GLN A 47 -18.55 -6.27 8.99
C GLN A 47 -17.38 -7.01 8.34
N VAL A 48 -16.43 -6.25 7.78
CA VAL A 48 -15.17 -6.83 7.30
C VAL A 48 -14.18 -6.84 8.44
N VAL A 49 -13.54 -7.99 8.64
CA VAL A 49 -12.56 -8.19 9.70
C VAL A 49 -11.25 -8.73 9.11
N LEU A 50 -10.16 -8.42 9.79
CA LEU A 50 -8.85 -8.99 9.53
C LEU A 50 -8.53 -10.01 10.63
N ARG A 51 -8.43 -11.29 10.23
CA ARG A 51 -7.99 -12.37 11.13
C ARG A 51 -6.49 -12.51 11.08
N ALA A 52 -5.82 -12.29 12.22
CA ALA A 52 -4.38 -12.38 12.31
C ALA A 52 -3.86 -13.82 12.07
N PRO A 53 -2.70 -14.01 11.45
CA PRO A 53 -2.04 -15.32 11.37
C PRO A 53 -1.78 -15.88 12.77
N GLY A 54 -2.06 -17.18 12.97
CA GLY A 54 -1.81 -17.85 14.26
C GLY A 54 -2.90 -17.68 15.30
N GLY A 55 -4.02 -17.07 14.98
CA GLY A 55 -5.15 -16.84 15.88
C GLY A 55 -4.99 -15.54 16.67
N GLY A 56 -6.09 -15.10 17.25
CA GLY A 56 -6.18 -13.85 17.99
C GLY A 56 -7.55 -13.22 17.79
N ALA A 57 -7.76 -12.05 18.39
CA ALA A 57 -8.98 -11.30 18.15
C ALA A 57 -9.01 -10.75 16.72
N ASP A 58 -10.15 -10.93 16.05
CA ASP A 58 -10.40 -10.35 14.75
C ASP A 58 -10.41 -8.81 14.87
N THR A 59 -9.76 -8.14 13.93
CA THR A 59 -9.70 -6.68 13.90
C THR A 59 -10.72 -6.14 12.88
N PRO A 60 -11.75 -5.40 13.30
CA PRO A 60 -12.67 -4.74 12.37
C PRO A 60 -11.93 -3.77 11.44
N LEU A 61 -12.25 -3.81 10.14
CA LEU A 61 -11.68 -2.92 9.15
C LEU A 61 -12.69 -1.84 8.74
N LEU A 62 -12.24 -0.60 8.77
CA LEU A 62 -13.01 0.59 8.40
C LEU A 62 -12.43 1.16 7.10
N GLY A 63 -13.29 1.59 6.17
CA GLY A 63 -12.85 2.20 4.90
C GLY A 63 -13.73 1.79 3.72
N ASP A 64 -13.13 1.55 2.55
CA ASP A 64 -13.85 1.12 1.35
C ASP A 64 -14.39 -0.31 1.51
N THR A 65 -15.56 -0.42 2.14
CA THR A 65 -16.20 -1.72 2.42
C THR A 65 -16.47 -2.53 1.15
N PRO A 66 -16.96 -1.97 0.01
CA PRO A 66 -17.10 -2.71 -1.24
C PRO A 66 -15.79 -3.32 -1.75
N LEU A 67 -14.68 -2.58 -1.68
CA LEU A 67 -13.36 -3.08 -2.05
C LEU A 67 -12.93 -4.21 -1.12
N LEU A 68 -13.00 -3.98 0.19
CA LEU A 68 -12.58 -4.96 1.21
C LEU A 68 -13.41 -6.26 1.10
N ARG A 69 -14.72 -6.17 0.88
CA ARG A 69 -15.58 -7.35 0.68
C ARG A 69 -15.16 -8.18 -0.54
N ARG A 70 -14.76 -7.53 -1.64
CA ARG A 70 -14.26 -8.25 -2.84
C ARG A 70 -12.96 -9.02 -2.59
N LEU A 71 -12.19 -8.61 -1.61
CA LEU A 71 -10.94 -9.27 -1.23
C LEU A 71 -11.13 -10.31 -0.12
N SER A 72 -12.37 -10.59 0.30
CA SER A 72 -12.65 -11.62 1.30
C SER A 72 -12.13 -12.99 0.84
N GLY A 73 -11.53 -13.73 1.76
CA GLY A 73 -10.86 -14.99 1.49
C GLY A 73 -9.39 -14.86 1.10
N LEU A 74 -8.90 -13.64 0.89
CA LEU A 74 -7.49 -13.40 0.56
C LEU A 74 -6.68 -12.99 1.79
N GLU A 75 -5.43 -13.42 1.84
CA GLU A 75 -4.49 -12.86 2.80
C GLU A 75 -3.99 -11.51 2.27
N VAL A 76 -4.16 -10.49 3.10
CA VAL A 76 -3.83 -9.12 2.74
C VAL A 76 -2.88 -8.49 3.76
N MET A 77 -2.20 -7.45 3.31
CA MET A 77 -1.53 -6.47 4.16
C MET A 77 -2.28 -5.16 4.02
N VAL A 78 -2.77 -4.63 5.14
CA VAL A 78 -3.43 -3.33 5.19
C VAL A 78 -2.53 -2.33 5.91
N SER A 79 -2.49 -1.09 5.42
CA SER A 79 -1.83 0.03 6.09
C SER A 79 -2.83 1.14 6.34
N GLY A 80 -2.68 1.83 7.48
CA GLY A 80 -3.60 2.86 7.91
C GLY A 80 -3.41 3.24 9.37
N ALA A 81 -4.47 3.54 10.07
CA ALA A 81 -4.43 3.99 11.45
C ALA A 81 -5.39 3.21 12.36
N ARG A 82 -5.01 3.00 13.61
CA ARG A 82 -5.90 2.47 14.65
C ARG A 82 -7.00 3.47 14.96
N ALA A 83 -8.22 2.97 15.12
CA ALA A 83 -9.38 3.74 15.53
C ALA A 83 -10.02 3.05 16.76
N THR A 84 -10.94 3.74 17.45
CA THR A 84 -11.61 3.21 18.65
C THR A 84 -12.40 1.92 18.35
N ASP A 85 -12.97 1.85 17.15
CA ASP A 85 -13.87 0.78 16.69
C ASP A 85 -13.21 -0.16 15.66
N GLY A 86 -11.88 -0.07 15.47
CA GLY A 86 -11.17 -0.95 14.56
C GLY A 86 -9.91 -0.34 13.95
N PHE A 87 -9.63 -0.70 12.71
CA PHE A 87 -8.48 -0.23 11.94
C PHE A 87 -8.95 0.46 10.66
N ARG A 88 -8.65 1.74 10.51
CA ARG A 88 -8.97 2.52 9.32
C ARG A 88 -7.96 2.22 8.23
N VAL A 89 -8.44 1.57 7.18
CA VAL A 89 -7.61 1.15 6.04
C VAL A 89 -7.46 2.30 5.06
N GLU A 90 -6.23 2.66 4.76
CA GLU A 90 -5.86 3.62 3.72
C GLU A 90 -5.39 2.90 2.46
N ARG A 91 -4.68 1.80 2.64
CA ARG A 91 -4.19 0.95 1.54
C ARG A 91 -4.32 -0.51 1.90
N VAL A 92 -4.56 -1.32 0.87
CA VAL A 92 -4.61 -2.78 0.97
C VAL A 92 -3.72 -3.38 -0.12
N ALA A 93 -2.98 -4.42 0.20
CA ALA A 93 -2.19 -5.19 -0.76
C ALA A 93 -2.46 -6.69 -0.56
N VAL A 94 -2.74 -7.39 -1.65
CA VAL A 94 -2.95 -8.84 -1.62
C VAL A 94 -1.59 -9.53 -1.49
N ARG A 95 -1.48 -10.50 -0.59
CA ARG A 95 -0.25 -11.26 -0.29
C ARG A 95 -0.32 -12.71 -0.68
N SER A 96 -1.48 -13.34 -0.49
CA SER A 96 -1.71 -14.70 -0.97
C SER A 96 -3.19 -14.93 -1.28
N ALA A 97 -3.46 -15.91 -2.13
CA ALA A 97 -4.78 -16.46 -2.39
C ALA A 97 -4.72 -17.98 -2.17
N ASP A 98 -5.62 -18.54 -1.38
CA ASP A 98 -5.64 -19.97 -1.02
C ASP A 98 -4.27 -20.49 -0.50
N GLY A 99 -3.56 -19.66 0.27
CA GLY A 99 -2.24 -19.98 0.82
C GLY A 99 -1.08 -19.89 -0.20
N VAL A 100 -1.35 -19.59 -1.47
CA VAL A 100 -0.32 -19.41 -2.49
C VAL A 100 0.05 -17.94 -2.64
N PRO A 101 1.35 -17.57 -2.62
CA PRO A 101 1.78 -16.19 -2.76
C PRO A 101 1.23 -15.51 -4.01
N ALA A 102 0.71 -14.31 -3.86
CA ALA A 102 0.19 -13.48 -4.93
C ALA A 102 0.99 -12.19 -5.07
N THR A 103 1.11 -11.70 -6.30
CA THR A 103 1.70 -10.39 -6.62
C THR A 103 0.60 -9.41 -7.00
N ASP A 104 0.54 -8.30 -6.29
CA ASP A 104 -0.43 -7.21 -6.48
C ASP A 104 0.25 -6.07 -7.26
N GLY A 105 -0.46 -5.50 -8.22
CA GLY A 105 0.03 -4.37 -8.99
C GLY A 105 -0.97 -3.87 -10.02
N VAL A 106 -0.56 -2.87 -10.78
CA VAL A 106 -1.35 -2.27 -11.87
C VAL A 106 -0.88 -2.82 -13.20
N LEU A 107 -1.80 -3.29 -14.02
CA LEU A 107 -1.51 -3.71 -15.40
C LEU A 107 -1.12 -2.49 -16.22
N ALA A 108 0.01 -2.58 -16.89
CA ALA A 108 0.50 -1.56 -17.79
C ALA A 108 1.07 -2.20 -19.06
N ARG A 109 1.39 -1.35 -20.03
CA ARG A 109 2.04 -1.79 -21.27
C ARG A 109 3.40 -1.12 -21.41
N ASP A 110 4.38 -1.89 -21.84
CA ASP A 110 5.71 -1.43 -22.15
C ASP A 110 6.06 -1.86 -23.59
N GLY A 111 5.88 -0.93 -24.53
CA GLY A 111 5.88 -1.27 -25.94
C GLY A 111 4.79 -2.30 -26.28
N ALA A 112 5.20 -3.46 -26.79
CA ALA A 112 4.29 -4.56 -27.11
C ALA A 112 4.08 -5.55 -25.95
N ARG A 113 4.72 -5.34 -24.79
CA ARG A 113 4.66 -6.28 -23.66
C ARG A 113 3.74 -5.78 -22.55
N ASP A 114 2.98 -6.70 -22.00
CA ASP A 114 2.24 -6.42 -20.77
C ASP A 114 3.18 -6.51 -19.58
N VAL A 115 3.06 -5.59 -18.62
CA VAL A 115 3.85 -5.53 -17.40
C VAL A 115 2.94 -5.29 -16.19
N LEU A 116 3.36 -5.79 -15.03
CA LEU A 116 2.75 -5.46 -13.74
C LEU A 116 3.60 -4.38 -13.05
N VAL A 117 3.00 -3.25 -12.73
CA VAL A 117 3.64 -2.20 -11.95
C VAL A 117 3.27 -2.42 -10.48
N THR A 118 4.22 -2.86 -9.68
CA THR A 118 4.03 -3.14 -8.25
C THR A 118 4.01 -1.84 -7.43
N ALA A 119 3.58 -1.92 -6.18
CA ALA A 119 3.44 -0.74 -5.30
C ALA A 119 4.75 0.00 -5.05
N ASP A 120 5.91 -0.67 -5.18
CA ASP A 120 7.26 -0.08 -5.12
C ASP A 120 7.73 0.49 -6.46
N GLY A 121 6.85 0.53 -7.47
CA GLY A 121 7.14 1.10 -8.80
C GLY A 121 7.93 0.18 -9.74
N ARG A 122 8.26 -1.06 -9.33
CA ARG A 122 8.92 -2.01 -10.23
C ARG A 122 7.98 -2.42 -11.36
N ARG A 123 8.53 -2.53 -12.57
CA ARG A 123 7.84 -3.02 -13.77
C ARG A 123 8.27 -4.47 -14.01
N VAL A 124 7.37 -5.40 -13.75
CA VAL A 124 7.63 -6.83 -13.92
C VAL A 124 6.99 -7.31 -15.22
N PRO A 125 7.78 -7.83 -16.19
CA PRO A 125 7.23 -8.38 -17.42
C PRO A 125 6.27 -9.53 -17.11
N LEU A 126 5.14 -9.56 -17.83
CA LEU A 126 4.15 -10.61 -17.69
C LEU A 126 4.22 -11.58 -18.88
N GLY A 127 3.95 -12.84 -18.60
CA GLY A 127 3.62 -13.83 -19.60
C GLY A 127 2.25 -13.59 -20.23
N PRO A 128 1.71 -14.55 -20.97
CA PRO A 128 0.39 -14.42 -21.58
C PRO A 128 -0.68 -14.11 -20.52
N LEU A 129 -1.41 -13.02 -20.73
CA LEU A 129 -2.50 -12.66 -19.83
C LEU A 129 -3.70 -13.61 -19.98
N PRO A 130 -4.33 -14.01 -18.85
CA PRO A 130 -5.66 -14.65 -18.89
C PRO A 130 -6.65 -13.78 -19.66
N GLU A 131 -7.64 -14.41 -20.28
CA GLU A 131 -8.62 -13.71 -21.11
C GLU A 131 -9.32 -12.56 -20.39
N GLY A 132 -9.71 -12.75 -19.12
CA GLY A 132 -10.38 -11.73 -18.32
C GLY A 132 -9.50 -10.51 -17.97
N LEU A 133 -8.19 -10.56 -18.22
CA LEU A 133 -7.26 -9.44 -18.01
C LEU A 133 -6.80 -8.77 -19.30
N ARG A 134 -7.07 -9.36 -20.45
CA ARG A 134 -6.67 -8.78 -21.75
C ARG A 134 -7.34 -7.43 -21.97
N GLY A 135 -6.54 -6.43 -22.35
CA GLY A 135 -7.03 -5.08 -22.61
C GLY A 135 -7.37 -4.25 -21.37
N ARG A 136 -7.14 -4.78 -20.16
CA ARG A 136 -7.41 -4.05 -18.92
C ARG A 136 -6.20 -3.27 -18.40
N VAL A 137 -5.54 -2.54 -19.28
CA VAL A 137 -4.45 -1.63 -18.90
C VAL A 137 -5.01 -0.57 -17.94
N GLY A 138 -4.30 -0.34 -16.84
CA GLY A 138 -4.74 0.54 -15.76
C GLY A 138 -5.46 -0.18 -14.61
N ALA A 139 -5.99 -1.39 -14.84
CA ALA A 139 -6.61 -2.15 -13.77
C ALA A 139 -5.60 -2.60 -12.72
N ARG A 140 -5.97 -2.48 -11.45
CA ARG A 140 -5.21 -3.07 -10.36
C ARG A 140 -5.67 -4.50 -10.12
N VAL A 141 -4.72 -5.42 -10.13
CA VAL A 141 -4.97 -6.87 -10.08
C VAL A 141 -4.03 -7.57 -9.11
N TRP A 142 -4.42 -8.77 -8.68
CA TRP A 142 -3.49 -9.70 -8.07
C TRP A 142 -3.35 -10.94 -8.95
N LEU A 143 -2.15 -11.50 -8.99
CA LEU A 143 -1.79 -12.66 -9.81
C LEU A 143 -1.09 -13.71 -8.93
N VAL A 144 -1.46 -14.97 -9.09
CA VAL A 144 -0.82 -16.12 -8.42
C VAL A 144 0.02 -16.88 -9.43
N GLY A 145 1.22 -17.27 -9.00
CA GLY A 145 2.17 -18.06 -9.79
C GLY A 145 3.30 -17.24 -10.40
N PRO A 146 4.14 -17.88 -11.21
CA PRO A 146 5.24 -17.22 -11.91
C PRO A 146 4.71 -16.19 -12.90
N LEU A 147 5.20 -14.95 -12.82
CA LEU A 147 4.68 -13.83 -13.64
C LEU A 147 5.09 -13.93 -15.11
N ASP A 148 6.12 -14.70 -15.44
CA ASP A 148 6.58 -14.98 -16.81
C ASP A 148 5.73 -16.01 -17.56
N ARG A 149 4.73 -16.58 -16.89
CA ARG A 149 3.78 -17.55 -17.44
C ARG A 149 2.35 -17.07 -17.25
N THR A 150 1.39 -17.79 -17.80
CA THR A 150 -0.02 -17.54 -17.53
C THR A 150 -0.30 -17.73 -16.05
N ALA A 151 -0.90 -16.73 -15.40
CA ALA A 151 -1.25 -16.79 -13.98
C ALA A 151 -2.16 -17.99 -13.69
N GLN A 152 -1.88 -18.68 -12.58
CA GLN A 152 -2.68 -19.83 -12.13
C GLN A 152 -4.05 -19.39 -11.59
N SER A 153 -4.06 -18.24 -10.92
CA SER A 153 -5.26 -17.58 -10.43
C SER A 153 -5.06 -16.07 -10.46
N TYR A 154 -6.13 -15.31 -10.55
CA TYR A 154 -6.07 -13.86 -10.57
C TYR A 154 -7.39 -13.25 -10.10
N GLY A 155 -7.35 -11.98 -9.74
CA GLY A 155 -8.54 -11.17 -9.52
C GLY A 155 -8.30 -9.70 -9.77
N ILE A 156 -9.39 -8.99 -10.01
CA ILE A 156 -9.39 -7.55 -10.26
C ILE A 156 -9.73 -6.84 -8.95
N ILE A 157 -8.82 -6.00 -8.47
CA ILE A 157 -9.00 -5.18 -7.27
C ILE A 157 -9.81 -3.94 -7.63
N THR A 158 -9.32 -3.18 -8.61
CA THR A 158 -10.02 -2.03 -9.21
C THR A 158 -9.91 -2.10 -10.73
N PRO A 159 -11.01 -1.84 -11.47
CA PRO A 159 -11.01 -1.86 -12.93
C PRO A 159 -10.15 -0.76 -13.53
#